data_e59e1ad131dc95a1c8ef70b9f2870d76
#
_entry.id   e59e1ad131dc95a1c8ef70b9f2870d76
#
_cell.length_a   1.000
_cell.length_b   1.000
_cell.length_c   1.000
_cell.angle_alpha   90.00
_cell.angle_beta   90.00
_cell.angle_gamma   90.00
#
_symmetry.space_group_name_H-M   'P 1'
#
loop_
_entity.id
_entity.type
_entity.pdbx_description
1 polymer ?
#
loop_
_entity_poly.entity_id
_entity_poly.type
_entity_poly.pdbx_seq_one_letter_code
_entity_poly.pdbx_strand_id
1 'polypeptide(L)'
;GRQAAAAAREQRRALAELNSQLTEIRASAVGTVGAFAGAFATGHLISLADEWSSVNARLKQASQSSDEFSSSQKVLMDISQRTGTSFSDNAALFARSAASMREYGYSAGDVLKVTEAISTGLKISGASTAEAGSVITQFSQALAQGVLRGEEFNSVNENGDRVIRALAAGLGVARKDLKAMANDGKLTTDKVVPALISQLGALRDEYVAMPETVSGSITKVENAFMAWVGGANEASGATKTLSGVLNSVAGNIDNVASAAGVLVAVGVARYFGNLASGAMSATAGLVTAARNEVALAEAQLRGTQIATARARAAVYRAQQAVAA
;
A
#
# COMPACT_ATOMS: atom_id res chain seq x y z
N GLY A 1 -15.64 -24.34 -21.52
CA GLY A 1 -16.81 -23.58 -21.97
C GLY A 1 -17.48 -22.75 -20.89
N ARG A 2 -18.17 -23.36 -19.91
CA ARG A 2 -19.01 -22.63 -18.93
C ARG A 2 -18.21 -21.80 -17.91
N GLN A 3 -17.08 -22.30 -17.43
CA GLN A 3 -16.21 -21.59 -16.48
C GLN A 3 -15.55 -20.35 -17.09
N ALA A 4 -15.08 -20.42 -18.33
CA ALA A 4 -14.50 -19.29 -19.03
C ALA A 4 -15.54 -18.19 -19.30
N ALA A 5 -16.79 -18.57 -19.61
CA ALA A 5 -17.88 -17.62 -19.79
C ALA A 5 -18.33 -16.95 -18.47
N ALA A 6 -18.29 -17.67 -17.36
CA ALA A 6 -18.58 -17.12 -16.04
C ALA A 6 -17.49 -16.12 -15.61
N ALA A 7 -16.22 -16.48 -15.75
CA ALA A 7 -15.10 -15.59 -15.47
C ALA A 7 -15.13 -14.31 -16.31
N ALA A 8 -15.45 -14.43 -17.63
CA ALA A 8 -15.58 -13.28 -18.51
C ALA A 8 -16.75 -12.34 -18.12
N ARG A 9 -17.86 -12.89 -17.60
CA ARG A 9 -18.99 -12.08 -17.11
C ARG A 9 -18.63 -11.35 -15.81
N GLU A 10 -17.93 -12.01 -14.91
CA GLU A 10 -17.47 -11.43 -13.65
C GLU A 10 -16.47 -10.31 -13.88
N GLN A 11 -15.55 -10.51 -14.81
CA GLN A 11 -14.61 -9.51 -15.27
C GLN A 11 -15.29 -8.27 -15.88
N ARG A 12 -16.29 -8.46 -16.71
CA ARG A 12 -17.08 -7.35 -17.29
C ARG A 12 -17.85 -6.58 -16.22
N ARG A 13 -18.37 -7.26 -15.19
CA ARG A 13 -19.03 -6.60 -14.05
C ARG A 13 -18.03 -5.78 -13.24
N ALA A 14 -16.86 -6.33 -12.91
CA ALA A 14 -15.81 -5.63 -12.21
C ALA A 14 -15.34 -4.39 -12.97
N LEU A 15 -15.15 -4.48 -14.28
CA LEU A 15 -14.80 -3.36 -15.15
C LEU A 15 -15.91 -2.30 -15.22
N ALA A 16 -17.17 -2.71 -15.31
CA ALA A 16 -18.30 -1.80 -15.32
C ALA A 16 -18.45 -1.05 -14.00
N GLU A 17 -18.23 -1.74 -12.87
CA GLU A 17 -18.25 -1.14 -11.54
C GLU A 17 -17.11 -0.15 -11.35
N LEU A 18 -15.88 -0.49 -11.73
CA LEU A 18 -14.76 0.42 -11.73
C LEU A 18 -15.00 1.65 -12.61
N ASN A 19 -15.57 1.47 -13.79
CA ASN A 19 -15.87 2.55 -14.70
C ASN A 19 -16.96 3.49 -14.15
N SER A 20 -17.96 2.93 -13.46
CA SER A 20 -18.99 3.70 -12.75
C SER A 20 -18.36 4.55 -11.62
N GLN A 21 -17.50 3.94 -10.80
CA GLN A 21 -16.79 4.61 -9.72
C GLN A 21 -15.84 5.70 -10.24
N LEU A 22 -15.14 5.45 -11.34
CA LEU A 22 -14.32 6.44 -12.04
C LEU A 22 -15.13 7.63 -12.54
N THR A 23 -16.35 7.39 -13.01
CA THR A 23 -17.25 8.45 -13.48
C THR A 23 -17.70 9.33 -12.32
N GLU A 24 -18.03 8.74 -11.16
CA GLU A 24 -18.35 9.48 -9.95
C GLU A 24 -17.15 10.30 -9.42
N ILE A 25 -15.94 9.72 -9.41
CA ILE A 25 -14.71 10.41 -9.03
C ILE A 25 -14.42 11.58 -9.98
N ARG A 26 -14.64 11.41 -11.30
CA ARG A 26 -14.50 12.49 -12.29
C ARG A 26 -15.51 13.62 -12.07
N ALA A 27 -16.71 13.31 -11.67
CA ALA A 27 -17.74 14.32 -11.40
C ALA A 27 -17.42 15.17 -10.17
N SER A 28 -16.69 14.63 -9.19
CA SER A 28 -16.28 15.34 -7.98
C SER A 28 -14.90 16.03 -8.08
N ALA A 29 -14.07 15.67 -9.07
CA ALA A 29 -12.70 16.17 -9.22
C ALA A 29 -12.59 17.30 -10.25
N VAL A 30 -13.19 18.45 -9.99
CA VAL A 30 -13.02 19.66 -10.79
C VAL A 30 -11.93 20.54 -10.15
N GLY A 31 -10.67 20.26 -10.42
CA GLY A 31 -9.59 21.17 -10.09
C GLY A 31 -8.22 20.52 -9.84
N THR A 32 -7.17 21.10 -10.25
CA THR A 32 -5.71 20.97 -10.05
C THR A 32 -5.03 19.61 -10.24
N VAL A 33 -4.32 19.51 -11.35
CA VAL A 33 -3.36 18.46 -11.75
C VAL A 33 -2.05 18.68 -11.02
N GLY A 34 -1.51 17.72 -10.33
CA GLY A 34 -0.20 17.93 -9.77
C GLY A 34 0.57 16.70 -9.29
N ALA A 35 0.75 16.54 -7.99
CA ALA A 35 1.69 15.60 -7.40
C ALA A 35 1.33 14.11 -7.57
N PHE A 36 0.07 13.79 -7.83
CA PHE A 36 -0.41 12.41 -7.96
C PHE A 36 -0.14 11.78 -9.33
N ALA A 37 -0.15 12.55 -10.40
CA ALA A 37 0.07 12.00 -11.76
C ALA A 37 1.45 11.33 -11.91
N GLY A 38 2.46 11.83 -11.20
CA GLY A 38 3.79 11.21 -11.19
C GLY A 38 3.87 9.92 -10.36
N ALA A 39 3.14 9.86 -9.24
CA ALA A 39 3.13 8.68 -8.36
C ALA A 39 2.46 7.46 -9.02
N PHE A 40 1.55 7.68 -9.97
CA PHE A 40 0.81 6.63 -10.67
C PHE A 40 1.18 6.51 -12.15
N ALA A 41 2.42 6.81 -12.50
CA ALA A 41 2.93 6.54 -13.85
C ALA A 41 2.80 5.05 -14.19
N THR A 42 2.48 4.75 -15.46
CA THR A 42 2.25 3.37 -15.93
C THR A 42 3.39 2.41 -15.59
N GLY A 43 4.65 2.88 -15.68
CA GLY A 43 5.82 2.08 -15.33
C GLY A 43 5.87 1.71 -13.85
N HIS A 44 5.49 2.62 -12.97
CA HIS A 44 5.43 2.36 -11.53
C HIS A 44 4.34 1.33 -11.18
N LEU A 45 3.17 1.42 -11.82
CA LEU A 45 2.08 0.47 -11.61
C LEU A 45 2.41 -0.94 -12.11
N ILE A 46 3.13 -1.06 -13.23
CA ILE A 46 3.66 -2.34 -13.71
C ILE A 46 4.66 -2.91 -12.69
N SER A 47 5.54 -2.06 -12.16
CA SER A 47 6.49 -2.44 -11.11
C SER A 47 5.79 -2.98 -9.85
N LEU A 48 4.70 -2.33 -9.41
CA LEU A 48 3.89 -2.81 -8.28
C LEU A 48 3.28 -4.19 -8.53
N ALA A 49 2.80 -4.44 -9.75
CA ALA A 49 2.25 -5.73 -10.13
C ALA A 49 3.30 -6.86 -10.13
N ASP A 50 4.52 -6.56 -10.58
CA ASP A 50 5.65 -7.50 -10.53
C ASP A 50 6.11 -7.73 -9.09
N GLU A 51 6.12 -6.69 -8.28
CA GLU A 51 6.45 -6.73 -6.86
C GLU A 51 5.48 -7.63 -6.08
N TRP A 52 4.18 -7.57 -6.36
CA TRP A 52 3.19 -8.46 -5.76
C TRP A 52 3.58 -9.93 -5.90
N SER A 53 3.89 -10.34 -7.12
CA SER A 53 4.27 -11.74 -7.39
C SER A 53 5.52 -12.15 -6.64
N SER A 54 6.54 -11.28 -6.63
CA SER A 54 7.81 -11.52 -5.93
C SER A 54 7.64 -11.59 -4.41
N VAL A 55 6.89 -10.67 -3.84
CA VAL A 55 6.63 -10.61 -2.39
C VAL A 55 5.84 -11.82 -1.92
N ASN A 56 4.79 -12.20 -2.65
CA ASN A 56 3.98 -13.35 -2.28
C ASN A 56 4.70 -14.68 -2.45
N ALA A 57 5.61 -14.81 -3.42
CA ALA A 57 6.47 -15.98 -3.53
C ALA A 57 7.35 -16.15 -2.28
N ARG A 58 7.96 -15.07 -1.80
CA ARG A 58 8.77 -15.08 -0.56
C ARG A 58 7.93 -15.34 0.68
N LEU A 59 6.75 -14.73 0.77
CA LEU A 59 5.81 -14.94 1.87
C LEU A 59 5.35 -16.41 1.94
N LYS A 60 5.06 -17.00 0.77
CA LYS A 60 4.68 -18.42 0.67
C LYS A 60 5.82 -19.34 1.11
N GLN A 61 7.06 -19.05 0.72
CA GLN A 61 8.23 -19.82 1.17
C GLN A 61 8.45 -19.75 2.67
N ALA A 62 8.20 -18.59 3.28
CA ALA A 62 8.34 -18.38 4.72
C ALA A 62 7.20 -18.99 5.54
N SER A 63 6.08 -19.32 4.92
CA SER A 63 4.90 -19.91 5.55
C SER A 63 5.01 -21.43 5.63
N GLN A 64 4.53 -22.02 6.72
CA GLN A 64 4.57 -23.48 6.95
C GLN A 64 3.43 -24.23 6.28
N SER A 65 2.36 -23.54 5.90
CA SER A 65 1.18 -24.10 5.26
C SER A 65 0.50 -23.07 4.35
N SER A 66 -0.40 -23.54 3.48
CA SER A 66 -1.23 -22.66 2.66
C SER A 66 -2.17 -21.79 3.51
N ASP A 67 -2.65 -22.30 4.63
CA ASP A 67 -3.52 -21.56 5.56
C ASP A 67 -2.73 -20.45 6.27
N GLU A 68 -1.50 -20.75 6.72
CA GLU A 68 -0.61 -19.74 7.29
C GLU A 68 -0.28 -18.64 6.25
N PHE A 69 0.01 -19.02 5.02
CA PHE A 69 0.26 -18.06 3.95
C PHE A 69 -0.94 -17.14 3.71
N SER A 70 -2.12 -17.71 3.52
CA SER A 70 -3.34 -16.94 3.24
C SER A 70 -3.72 -16.02 4.40
N SER A 71 -3.66 -16.50 5.63
CA SER A 71 -3.98 -15.69 6.81
C SER A 71 -2.95 -14.60 7.06
N SER A 72 -1.66 -14.90 6.92
CA SER A 72 -0.59 -13.92 7.08
C SER A 72 -0.65 -12.83 6.00
N GLN A 73 -0.90 -13.21 4.74
CA GLN A 73 -1.09 -12.25 3.65
C GLN A 73 -2.22 -11.27 3.95
N LYS A 74 -3.37 -11.78 4.40
CA LYS A 74 -4.53 -10.96 4.75
C LYS A 74 -4.23 -10.01 5.92
N VAL A 75 -3.63 -10.51 6.99
CA VAL A 75 -3.29 -9.68 8.16
C VAL A 75 -2.24 -8.63 7.82
N LEU A 76 -1.22 -8.98 7.04
CA LEU A 76 -0.20 -8.03 6.57
C LEU A 76 -0.81 -6.92 5.70
N MET A 77 -1.78 -7.27 4.84
CA MET A 77 -2.52 -6.28 4.07
C MET A 77 -3.36 -5.38 4.96
N ASP A 78 -4.06 -5.95 5.95
CA ASP A 78 -4.85 -5.17 6.91
C ASP A 78 -3.97 -4.20 7.73
N ILE A 79 -2.81 -4.65 8.20
CA ILE A 79 -1.83 -3.80 8.89
C ILE A 79 -1.40 -2.65 7.98
N SER A 80 -1.02 -2.97 6.75
CA SER A 80 -0.53 -2.00 5.78
C SER A 80 -1.59 -0.94 5.44
N GLN A 81 -2.83 -1.36 5.25
CA GLN A 81 -3.94 -0.44 4.98
C GLN A 81 -4.35 0.41 6.18
N ARG A 82 -4.32 -0.13 7.39
CA ARG A 82 -4.61 0.65 8.59
C ARG A 82 -3.51 1.68 8.89
N THR A 83 -2.27 1.31 8.72
CA THR A 83 -1.12 2.17 9.05
C THR A 83 -0.63 3.03 7.90
N GLY A 84 -1.08 2.79 6.66
CA GLY A 84 -0.55 3.46 5.47
C GLY A 84 0.92 3.13 5.20
N THR A 85 1.38 1.96 5.62
CA THR A 85 2.72 1.44 5.33
C THR A 85 2.70 0.49 4.13
N SER A 86 3.85 0.27 3.50
CA SER A 86 3.96 -0.61 2.33
C SER A 86 3.71 -2.07 2.70
N PHE A 87 2.78 -2.72 2.00
CA PHE A 87 2.56 -4.16 2.11
C PHE A 87 3.84 -4.95 1.83
N SER A 88 4.60 -4.56 0.82
CA SER A 88 5.86 -5.22 0.47
C SER A 88 6.88 -5.19 1.60
N ASP A 89 7.02 -4.06 2.29
CA ASP A 89 7.95 -3.93 3.41
C ASP A 89 7.50 -4.78 4.60
N ASN A 90 6.23 -4.75 4.95
CA ASN A 90 5.65 -5.54 6.03
C ASN A 90 5.76 -7.05 5.74
N ALA A 91 5.46 -7.47 4.52
CA ALA A 91 5.60 -8.86 4.10
C ALA A 91 7.06 -9.30 4.07
N ALA A 92 7.99 -8.43 3.69
CA ALA A 92 9.42 -8.71 3.73
C ALA A 92 9.93 -8.90 5.16
N LEU A 93 9.46 -8.11 6.12
CA LEU A 93 9.77 -8.31 7.53
C LEU A 93 9.33 -9.69 8.01
N PHE A 94 8.07 -10.06 7.72
CA PHE A 94 7.57 -11.40 8.03
C PHE A 94 8.42 -12.49 7.39
N ALA A 95 8.65 -12.40 6.08
CA ALA A 95 9.36 -13.43 5.34
C ALA A 95 10.81 -13.63 5.81
N ARG A 96 11.50 -12.55 6.17
CA ARG A 96 12.90 -12.60 6.63
C ARG A 96 13.04 -13.07 8.07
N SER A 97 12.08 -12.74 8.94
CA SER A 97 12.18 -13.00 10.38
C SER A 97 11.46 -14.25 10.86
N ALA A 98 10.50 -14.78 10.10
CA ALA A 98 9.63 -15.87 10.53
C ALA A 98 10.39 -17.12 10.97
N ALA A 99 11.37 -17.57 10.20
CA ALA A 99 12.15 -18.77 10.53
C ALA A 99 12.96 -18.60 11.82
N SER A 100 13.66 -17.47 11.96
CA SER A 100 14.43 -17.15 13.17
C SER A 100 13.51 -17.03 14.40
N MET A 101 12.36 -16.37 14.26
CA MET A 101 11.42 -16.23 15.36
C MET A 101 10.80 -17.57 15.79
N ARG A 102 10.58 -18.50 14.85
CA ARG A 102 10.14 -19.87 15.21
C ARG A 102 11.18 -20.62 16.03
N GLU A 103 12.47 -20.44 15.74
CA GLU A 103 13.56 -21.01 16.53
C GLU A 103 13.54 -20.51 17.97
N TYR A 104 13.09 -19.29 18.21
CA TYR A 104 12.86 -18.73 19.55
C TYR A 104 11.50 -19.11 20.15
N GLY A 105 10.70 -19.92 19.47
CA GLY A 105 9.39 -20.40 19.96
C GLY A 105 8.23 -19.46 19.67
N TYR A 106 8.40 -18.44 18.83
CA TYR A 106 7.32 -17.53 18.44
C TYR A 106 6.50 -18.08 17.28
N SER A 107 5.21 -17.79 17.30
CA SER A 107 4.27 -18.14 16.23
C SER A 107 4.29 -17.11 15.09
N ALA A 108 3.69 -17.49 13.94
CA ALA A 108 3.41 -16.52 12.87
C ALA A 108 2.57 -15.33 13.36
N GLY A 109 1.61 -15.58 14.26
CA GLY A 109 0.81 -14.51 14.89
C GLY A 109 1.64 -13.53 15.69
N ASP A 110 2.70 -13.97 16.35
CA ASP A 110 3.62 -13.10 17.08
C ASP A 110 4.43 -12.22 16.11
N VAL A 111 4.88 -12.77 14.99
CA VAL A 111 5.56 -12.01 13.93
C VAL A 111 4.66 -10.92 13.37
N LEU A 112 3.39 -11.22 13.14
CA LEU A 112 2.39 -10.27 12.67
C LEU A 112 2.15 -9.14 13.69
N LYS A 113 2.06 -9.45 14.97
CA LYS A 113 1.92 -8.45 16.04
C LYS A 113 3.12 -7.52 16.14
N VAL A 114 4.33 -8.05 16.03
CA VAL A 114 5.56 -7.23 16.00
C VAL A 114 5.57 -6.33 14.78
N THR A 115 5.21 -6.85 13.62
CA THR A 115 5.10 -6.06 12.37
C THR A 115 4.11 -4.91 12.55
N GLU A 116 2.96 -5.16 13.15
CA GLU A 116 1.97 -4.13 13.44
C GLU A 116 2.49 -3.07 14.40
N ALA A 117 3.14 -3.48 15.48
CA ALA A 117 3.72 -2.57 16.46
C ALA A 117 4.76 -1.64 15.83
N ILE A 118 5.66 -2.19 15.03
CA ILE A 118 6.69 -1.42 14.32
C ILE A 118 6.05 -0.44 13.33
N SER A 119 5.16 -0.92 12.46
CA SER A 119 4.51 -0.11 11.43
C SER A 119 3.66 1.01 12.03
N THR A 120 2.92 0.72 13.09
CA THR A 120 2.12 1.70 13.82
C THR A 120 3.00 2.75 14.47
N GLY A 121 4.05 2.32 15.18
CA GLY A 121 4.98 3.22 15.85
C GLY A 121 5.73 4.14 14.89
N LEU A 122 6.10 3.64 13.70
CA LEU A 122 6.73 4.45 12.65
C LEU A 122 5.80 5.53 12.13
N LYS A 123 4.53 5.23 11.94
CA LYS A 123 3.54 6.23 11.51
C LYS A 123 3.28 7.28 12.58
N ILE A 124 3.18 6.89 13.84
CA ILE A 124 3.09 7.82 14.97
C ILE A 124 4.32 8.74 15.03
N SER A 125 5.50 8.22 14.71
CA SER A 125 6.75 9.00 14.64
C SER A 125 6.79 10.00 13.48
N GLY A 126 5.83 9.97 12.56
CA GLY A 126 5.79 10.83 11.38
C GLY A 126 6.72 10.37 10.26
N ALA A 127 7.19 9.14 10.27
CA ALA A 127 8.03 8.59 9.21
C ALA A 127 7.29 8.61 7.86
N SER A 128 8.00 9.05 6.81
CA SER A 128 7.53 8.87 5.44
C SER A 128 7.50 7.37 5.08
N THR A 129 6.83 7.00 4.00
CA THR A 129 6.79 5.60 3.55
C THR A 129 8.19 5.06 3.28
N ALA A 130 9.08 5.85 2.70
CA ALA A 130 10.48 5.46 2.44
C ALA A 130 11.28 5.29 3.73
N GLU A 131 11.15 6.19 4.69
CA GLU A 131 11.79 6.10 6.01
C GLU A 131 11.27 4.89 6.79
N ALA A 132 9.95 4.67 6.78
CA ALA A 132 9.35 3.48 7.38
C ALA A 132 9.89 2.19 6.77
N GLY A 133 9.98 2.12 5.45
CA GLY A 133 10.55 0.97 4.74
C GLY A 133 11.99 0.69 5.13
N SER A 134 12.80 1.73 5.28
CA SER A 134 14.19 1.61 5.75
C SER A 134 14.25 1.01 7.16
N VAL A 135 13.47 1.53 8.10
CA VAL A 135 13.43 1.03 9.48
C VAL A 135 12.89 -0.40 9.56
N ILE A 136 11.84 -0.72 8.81
CA ILE A 136 11.29 -2.08 8.72
C ILE A 136 12.38 -3.05 8.21
N THR A 137 13.18 -2.64 7.23
CA THR A 137 14.30 -3.44 6.72
C THR A 137 15.35 -3.69 7.81
N GLN A 138 15.73 -2.69 8.58
CA GLN A 138 16.66 -2.83 9.70
C GLN A 138 16.14 -3.78 10.79
N PHE A 139 14.85 -3.64 11.16
CA PHE A 139 14.23 -4.58 12.08
C PHE A 139 14.18 -6.01 11.54
N SER A 140 13.91 -6.18 10.25
CA SER A 140 13.88 -7.53 9.65
C SER A 140 15.24 -8.21 9.72
N GLN A 141 16.32 -7.46 9.54
CA GLN A 141 17.69 -7.94 9.70
C GLN A 141 17.99 -8.30 11.15
N ALA A 142 17.64 -7.42 12.09
CA ALA A 142 17.85 -7.65 13.51
C ALA A 142 17.08 -8.90 14.00
N LEU A 143 15.84 -9.07 13.65
CA LEU A 143 15.04 -10.23 14.02
C LEU A 143 15.54 -11.52 13.36
N ALA A 144 16.02 -11.46 12.12
CA ALA A 144 16.62 -12.60 11.44
C ALA A 144 17.95 -13.03 12.08
N GLN A 145 18.74 -12.07 12.59
CA GLN A 145 20.00 -12.33 13.29
C GLN A 145 19.82 -12.67 14.79
N GLY A 146 18.66 -12.39 15.34
CA GLY A 146 18.32 -12.65 16.73
C GLY A 146 18.69 -11.56 17.72
N VAL A 147 19.20 -10.41 17.26
CA VAL A 147 19.63 -9.29 18.11
C VAL A 147 19.53 -7.96 17.37
N LEU A 148 19.00 -6.94 18.05
CA LEU A 148 18.98 -5.56 17.60
C LEU A 148 20.29 -4.87 18.08
N ARG A 149 21.23 -4.69 17.17
CA ARG A 149 22.53 -4.08 17.45
C ARG A 149 22.54 -2.57 17.24
N GLY A 150 23.66 -1.95 17.54
CA GLY A 150 23.81 -0.50 17.56
C GLY A 150 23.50 0.18 16.22
N GLU A 151 23.84 -0.42 15.09
CA GLU A 151 23.60 0.16 13.76
C GLU A 151 22.10 0.18 13.42
N GLU A 152 21.41 -0.96 13.56
CA GLU A 152 19.98 -1.07 13.36
C GLU A 152 19.22 -0.20 14.37
N PHE A 153 19.67 -0.18 15.62
CA PHE A 153 19.11 0.67 16.67
C PHE A 153 19.18 2.16 16.30
N ASN A 154 20.32 2.63 15.81
CA ASN A 154 20.48 4.04 15.42
C ASN A 154 19.51 4.43 14.30
N SER A 155 19.35 3.58 13.29
CA SER A 155 18.39 3.82 12.20
C SER A 155 16.95 3.92 12.72
N VAL A 156 16.56 3.04 13.63
CA VAL A 156 15.24 3.08 14.27
C VAL A 156 15.09 4.32 15.14
N ASN A 157 16.11 4.70 15.87
CA ASN A 157 16.08 5.87 16.76
C ASN A 157 15.94 7.18 15.98
N GLU A 158 16.49 7.28 14.78
CA GLU A 158 16.38 8.47 13.93
C GLU A 158 14.97 8.66 13.35
N ASN A 159 14.33 7.60 12.90
CA ASN A 159 13.08 7.68 12.14
C ASN A 159 11.87 7.07 12.88
N GLY A 160 12.11 6.36 13.97
CA GLY A 160 11.08 5.60 14.70
C GLY A 160 11.09 5.88 16.19
N ASP A 161 11.07 7.15 16.60
CA ASP A 161 11.07 7.56 18.00
C ASP A 161 9.99 6.84 18.84
N ARG A 162 8.79 6.71 18.30
CA ARG A 162 7.70 6.05 19.02
C ARG A 162 7.95 4.55 19.20
N VAL A 163 8.61 3.90 18.23
CA VAL A 163 9.00 2.48 18.34
C VAL A 163 10.04 2.32 19.45
N ILE A 164 11.03 3.20 19.53
CA ILE A 164 12.04 3.20 20.59
C ILE A 164 11.42 3.42 21.96
N ARG A 165 10.48 4.35 22.09
CA ARG A 165 9.75 4.57 23.35
C ARG A 165 8.89 3.37 23.73
N ALA A 166 8.26 2.72 22.75
CA ALA A 166 7.52 1.47 22.98
C ALA A 166 8.45 0.35 23.48
N LEU A 167 9.60 0.19 22.86
CA LEU A 167 10.60 -0.80 23.27
C LEU A 167 11.08 -0.54 24.71
N ALA A 168 11.40 0.70 25.06
CA ALA A 168 11.78 1.09 26.40
C ALA A 168 10.68 0.79 27.44
N ALA A 169 9.45 1.17 27.16
CA ALA A 169 8.32 0.91 28.02
C ALA A 169 8.06 -0.58 28.20
N GLY A 170 8.13 -1.36 27.13
CA GLY A 170 7.93 -2.82 27.18
C GLY A 170 9.05 -3.56 27.91
N LEU A 171 10.26 -3.04 27.89
CA LEU A 171 11.39 -3.58 28.66
C LEU A 171 11.44 -3.08 30.10
N GLY A 172 10.69 -2.03 30.43
CA GLY A 172 10.74 -1.41 31.75
C GLY A 172 12.05 -0.65 32.03
N VAL A 173 12.69 -0.11 31.00
CA VAL A 173 13.94 0.65 31.09
C VAL A 173 13.75 2.08 30.60
N ALA A 174 14.66 2.98 31.00
CA ALA A 174 14.67 4.32 30.46
C ALA A 174 15.16 4.30 29.00
N ARG A 175 14.58 5.15 28.16
CA ARG A 175 14.99 5.27 26.74
C ARG A 175 16.49 5.47 26.56
N LYS A 176 17.11 6.29 27.40
CA LYS A 176 18.55 6.56 27.36
C LYS A 176 19.42 5.32 27.52
N ASP A 177 18.93 4.28 28.19
CA ASP A 177 19.67 3.06 28.46
C ASP A 177 19.63 2.06 27.28
N LEU A 178 18.68 2.23 26.35
CA LEU A 178 18.53 1.33 25.21
C LEU A 178 19.75 1.32 24.29
N LYS A 179 20.37 2.46 24.04
CA LYS A 179 21.56 2.55 23.17
C LYS A 179 22.72 1.73 23.73
N ALA A 180 22.95 1.80 25.00
CA ALA A 180 23.96 0.99 25.67
C ALA A 180 23.64 -0.49 25.59
N MET A 181 22.37 -0.86 25.80
CA MET A 181 21.89 -2.24 25.66
C MET A 181 22.06 -2.77 24.23
N ALA A 182 21.79 -1.94 23.21
CA ALA A 182 21.98 -2.30 21.80
C ALA A 182 23.48 -2.54 21.51
N ASN A 183 24.35 -1.63 21.96
CA ASN A 183 25.80 -1.75 21.76
C ASN A 183 26.36 -2.98 22.45
N ASP A 184 25.82 -3.35 23.59
CA ASP A 184 26.25 -4.51 24.38
C ASP A 184 25.63 -5.83 23.90
N GLY A 185 24.80 -5.79 22.83
CA GLY A 185 24.13 -6.97 22.30
C GLY A 185 23.06 -7.55 23.22
N LYS A 186 22.48 -6.74 24.10
CA LYS A 186 21.46 -7.15 25.09
C LYS A 186 20.03 -7.09 24.57
N LEU A 187 19.79 -6.43 23.44
CA LEU A 187 18.46 -6.34 22.79
C LEU A 187 18.21 -7.56 21.91
N THR A 188 18.13 -8.71 22.53
CA THR A 188 17.87 -9.99 21.87
C THR A 188 16.39 -10.14 21.51
N THR A 189 16.08 -10.97 20.52
CA THR A 189 14.72 -11.20 20.02
C THR A 189 13.75 -11.61 21.13
N ASP A 190 14.17 -12.45 22.07
CA ASP A 190 13.38 -12.90 23.22
C ASP A 190 13.01 -11.76 24.20
N LYS A 191 13.70 -10.63 24.14
CA LYS A 191 13.36 -9.41 24.89
C LYS A 191 12.57 -8.41 24.06
N VAL A 192 13.03 -8.17 22.83
CA VAL A 192 12.45 -7.17 21.93
C VAL A 192 11.01 -7.52 21.51
N VAL A 193 10.76 -8.78 21.15
CA VAL A 193 9.46 -9.22 20.66
C VAL A 193 8.36 -9.09 21.71
N PRO A 194 8.50 -9.65 22.92
CA PRO A 194 7.47 -9.48 23.95
C PRO A 194 7.28 -8.01 24.36
N ALA A 195 8.36 -7.22 24.39
CA ALA A 195 8.30 -5.82 24.73
C ALA A 195 7.43 -5.04 23.73
N LEU A 196 7.64 -5.20 22.43
CA LEU A 196 6.86 -4.55 21.39
C LEU A 196 5.41 -5.02 21.38
N ILE A 197 5.16 -6.32 21.53
CA ILE A 197 3.81 -6.87 21.58
C ILE A 197 3.03 -6.32 22.78
N SER A 198 3.67 -6.15 23.93
CA SER A 198 3.05 -5.57 25.11
C SER A 198 2.55 -4.13 24.92
N GLN A 199 3.13 -3.40 23.99
CA GLN A 199 2.81 -2.01 23.69
C GLN A 199 1.79 -1.83 22.55
N LEU A 200 1.38 -2.91 21.91
CA LEU A 200 0.54 -2.86 20.72
C LEU A 200 -0.80 -2.16 20.97
N GLY A 201 -1.45 -2.43 22.12
CA GLY A 201 -2.70 -1.76 22.48
C GLY A 201 -2.54 -0.24 22.60
N ALA A 202 -1.52 0.22 23.31
CA ALA A 202 -1.22 1.65 23.46
C ALA A 202 -0.90 2.32 22.12
N LEU A 203 -0.15 1.64 21.25
CA LEU A 203 0.17 2.13 19.91
C LEU A 203 -1.07 2.27 19.03
N ARG A 204 -1.98 1.31 19.09
CA ARG A 204 -3.24 1.36 18.34
C ARG A 204 -4.11 2.54 18.78
N ASP A 205 -4.25 2.74 20.08
CA ASP A 205 -5.06 3.83 20.64
C ASP A 205 -4.50 5.20 20.25
N GLU A 206 -3.18 5.35 20.32
CA GLU A 206 -2.50 6.59 19.93
C GLU A 206 -2.63 6.88 18.43
N TYR A 207 -2.53 5.84 17.59
CA TYR A 207 -2.64 5.99 16.14
C TYR A 207 -4.02 6.41 15.67
N VAL A 208 -5.09 5.91 16.29
CA VAL A 208 -6.49 6.26 15.94
C VAL A 208 -6.75 7.77 16.04
N ALA A 209 -6.04 8.47 16.92
CA ALA A 209 -6.16 9.91 17.10
C ALA A 209 -5.39 10.75 16.07
N MET A 210 -4.61 10.13 15.19
CA MET A 210 -3.77 10.84 14.22
C MET A 210 -4.49 11.15 12.90
N PRO A 211 -4.24 12.33 12.30
CA PRO A 211 -4.74 12.64 10.97
C PRO A 211 -4.01 11.83 9.90
N GLU A 212 -4.74 11.48 8.84
CA GLU A 212 -4.17 10.77 7.70
C GLU A 212 -3.26 11.69 6.86
N THR A 213 -2.13 11.17 6.40
CA THR A 213 -1.18 11.90 5.56
C THR A 213 -1.40 11.59 4.07
N VAL A 214 -1.01 12.51 3.18
CA VAL A 214 -1.05 12.31 1.73
C VAL A 214 -0.18 11.11 1.31
N SER A 215 1.02 10.99 1.87
CA SER A 215 1.93 9.85 1.61
C SER A 215 1.30 8.52 2.02
N GLY A 216 0.64 8.47 3.19
CA GLY A 216 -0.07 7.28 3.64
C GLY A 216 -1.24 6.91 2.73
N SER A 217 -1.97 7.90 2.23
CA SER A 217 -3.08 7.69 1.29
C SER A 217 -2.61 7.11 -0.04
N ILE A 218 -1.50 7.60 -0.61
CA ILE A 218 -0.89 7.03 -1.82
C ILE A 218 -0.49 5.58 -1.58
N THR A 219 0.17 5.30 -0.48
CA THR A 219 0.59 3.93 -0.12
C THR A 219 -0.60 2.97 -0.01
N LYS A 220 -1.71 3.42 0.57
CA LYS A 220 -2.95 2.63 0.63
C LYS A 220 -3.50 2.29 -0.76
N VAL A 221 -3.46 3.24 -1.69
CA VAL A 221 -3.86 2.99 -3.09
C VAL A 221 -2.93 1.98 -3.75
N GLU A 222 -1.63 2.12 -3.59
CA GLU A 222 -0.64 1.17 -4.13
C GLU A 222 -0.84 -0.24 -3.58
N ASN A 223 -1.02 -0.38 -2.26
CA ASN A 223 -1.31 -1.67 -1.62
C ASN A 223 -2.61 -2.30 -2.15
N ALA A 224 -3.68 -1.51 -2.25
CA ALA A 224 -4.97 -1.97 -2.78
C ALA A 224 -4.88 -2.39 -4.24
N PHE A 225 -4.10 -1.67 -5.05
CA PHE A 225 -3.83 -2.02 -6.43
C PHE A 225 -3.07 -3.35 -6.54
N MET A 226 -2.04 -3.54 -5.71
CA MET A 226 -1.28 -4.80 -5.67
C MET A 226 -2.18 -5.99 -5.32
N ALA A 227 -3.05 -5.84 -4.32
CA ALA A 227 -4.01 -6.87 -3.93
C ALA A 227 -5.01 -7.16 -5.05
N TRP A 228 -5.49 -6.13 -5.73
CA TRP A 228 -6.43 -6.28 -6.84
C TRP A 228 -5.82 -7.03 -8.02
N VAL A 229 -4.58 -6.71 -8.39
CA VAL A 229 -3.86 -7.41 -9.46
C VAL A 229 -3.56 -8.86 -9.10
N GLY A 230 -3.21 -9.13 -7.84
CA GLY A 230 -2.85 -10.46 -7.35
C GLY A 230 -4.03 -11.36 -7.03
N GLY A 231 -5.18 -10.77 -6.68
CA GLY A 231 -6.37 -11.46 -6.21
C GLY A 231 -7.30 -11.95 -7.33
N ALA A 232 -6.77 -12.63 -8.33
CA ALA A 232 -7.52 -13.07 -9.51
C ALA A 232 -8.79 -13.90 -9.18
N ASN A 233 -8.80 -14.62 -8.06
CA ASN A 233 -9.93 -15.43 -7.63
C ASN A 233 -10.93 -14.68 -6.73
N GLU A 234 -10.55 -13.52 -6.22
CA GLU A 234 -11.34 -12.64 -5.35
C GLU A 234 -11.58 -11.27 -6.00
N ALA A 235 -11.67 -11.23 -7.31
CA ALA A 235 -11.71 -10.00 -8.11
C ALA A 235 -12.77 -9.00 -7.63
N SER A 236 -13.96 -9.46 -7.24
CA SER A 236 -15.02 -8.59 -6.72
C SER A 236 -14.66 -7.92 -5.39
N GLY A 237 -14.06 -8.65 -4.47
CA GLY A 237 -13.63 -8.12 -3.17
C GLY A 237 -12.47 -7.13 -3.31
N ALA A 238 -11.46 -7.48 -4.09
CA ALA A 238 -10.30 -6.61 -4.35
C ALA A 238 -10.70 -5.34 -5.11
N THR A 239 -11.61 -5.44 -6.08
CA THR A 239 -12.17 -4.29 -6.81
C THR A 239 -12.90 -3.34 -5.86
N LYS A 240 -13.74 -3.87 -4.97
CA LYS A 240 -14.46 -3.07 -3.97
C LYS A 240 -13.49 -2.38 -3.01
N THR A 241 -12.46 -3.06 -2.57
CA THR A 241 -11.41 -2.50 -1.70
C THR A 241 -10.66 -1.38 -2.41
N LEU A 242 -10.23 -1.60 -3.65
CA LEU A 242 -9.54 -0.57 -4.45
C LEU A 242 -10.44 0.65 -4.67
N SER A 243 -11.70 0.43 -5.05
CA SER A 243 -12.69 1.50 -5.21
C SER A 243 -12.92 2.28 -3.91
N GLY A 244 -13.04 1.59 -2.78
CA GLY A 244 -13.21 2.21 -1.47
C GLY A 244 -12.02 3.08 -1.08
N VAL A 245 -10.80 2.61 -1.31
CA VAL A 245 -9.57 3.38 -1.05
C VAL A 245 -9.48 4.58 -1.99
N LEU A 246 -9.77 4.41 -3.27
CA LEU A 246 -9.79 5.51 -4.25
C LEU A 246 -10.81 6.59 -3.87
N ASN A 247 -12.01 6.21 -3.45
CA ASN A 247 -13.03 7.15 -2.98
C ASN A 247 -12.61 7.90 -1.71
N SER A 248 -11.99 7.20 -0.77
CA SER A 248 -11.46 7.83 0.45
C SER A 248 -10.38 8.85 0.13
N VAL A 249 -9.50 8.53 -0.80
CA VAL A 249 -8.42 9.42 -1.26
C VAL A 249 -8.98 10.57 -2.10
N ALA A 250 -10.00 10.35 -2.94
CA ALA A 250 -10.63 11.37 -3.76
C ALA A 250 -11.27 12.50 -2.94
N GLY A 251 -11.78 12.19 -1.76
CA GLY A 251 -12.32 13.20 -0.85
C GLY A 251 -11.27 14.19 -0.32
N ASN A 252 -9.99 13.83 -0.42
CA ASN A 252 -8.86 14.60 0.09
C ASN A 252 -7.93 15.15 -1.00
N ILE A 253 -8.09 14.75 -2.27
CA ILE A 253 -7.11 15.04 -3.33
C ILE A 253 -7.80 15.23 -4.69
N ASP A 254 -7.61 16.40 -5.25
CA ASP A 254 -8.29 16.89 -6.46
C ASP A 254 -8.02 16.15 -7.79
N ASN A 255 -7.27 15.01 -7.83
CA ASN A 255 -6.84 14.39 -9.10
C ASN A 255 -6.76 12.86 -9.14
N VAL A 256 -7.54 12.17 -8.35
CA VAL A 256 -7.54 10.70 -8.35
C VAL A 256 -8.13 10.11 -9.65
N ALA A 257 -8.90 10.88 -10.41
CA ALA A 257 -9.56 10.39 -11.62
C ALA A 257 -8.60 9.92 -12.72
N SER A 258 -7.53 10.67 -12.99
CA SER A 258 -6.52 10.28 -13.99
C SER A 258 -5.64 9.13 -13.50
N ALA A 259 -5.26 9.16 -12.21
CA ALA A 259 -4.52 8.08 -11.57
C ALA A 259 -5.34 6.77 -11.54
N ALA A 260 -6.63 6.86 -11.20
CA ALA A 260 -7.53 5.73 -11.22
C ALA A 260 -7.70 5.11 -12.62
N GLY A 261 -7.75 5.94 -13.67
CA GLY A 261 -7.82 5.47 -15.06
C GLY A 261 -6.59 4.65 -15.46
N VAL A 262 -5.41 5.09 -15.08
CA VAL A 262 -4.15 4.37 -15.34
C VAL A 262 -4.09 3.07 -14.51
N LEU A 263 -4.48 3.10 -13.25
CA LEU A 263 -4.56 1.93 -12.38
C LEU A 263 -5.47 0.85 -12.97
N VAL A 264 -6.65 1.26 -13.45
CA VAL A 264 -7.59 0.35 -14.11
C VAL A 264 -6.98 -0.28 -15.35
N ALA A 265 -6.36 0.52 -16.22
CA ALA A 265 -5.78 0.01 -17.46
C ALA A 265 -4.67 -1.01 -17.22
N VAL A 266 -3.74 -0.71 -16.31
CA VAL A 266 -2.63 -1.62 -15.99
C VAL A 266 -3.13 -2.86 -15.26
N GLY A 267 -4.03 -2.70 -14.30
CA GLY A 267 -4.60 -3.81 -13.56
C GLY A 267 -5.41 -4.75 -14.45
N VAL A 268 -6.20 -4.20 -15.36
CA VAL A 268 -6.93 -4.99 -16.36
C VAL A 268 -5.98 -5.75 -17.27
N ALA A 269 -4.95 -5.09 -17.79
CA ALA A 269 -3.94 -5.72 -18.63
C ALA A 269 -3.22 -6.87 -17.91
N ARG A 270 -2.89 -6.70 -16.62
CA ARG A 270 -2.23 -7.71 -15.80
C ARG A 270 -3.17 -8.85 -15.41
N TYR A 271 -4.39 -8.51 -14.99
CA TYR A 271 -5.41 -9.50 -14.63
C TYR A 271 -5.68 -10.46 -15.78
N PHE A 272 -5.90 -9.93 -16.99
CA PHE A 272 -6.08 -10.75 -18.18
C PHE A 272 -4.81 -11.45 -18.63
N GLY A 273 -3.62 -10.86 -18.45
CA GLY A 273 -2.33 -11.48 -18.72
C GLY A 273 -2.07 -12.73 -17.88
N ASN A 274 -2.43 -12.70 -16.60
CA ASN A 274 -2.27 -13.85 -15.70
C ASN A 274 -3.29 -14.98 -15.97
N LEU A 275 -4.48 -14.65 -16.47
CA LEU A 275 -5.49 -15.64 -16.89
C LEU A 275 -5.16 -16.26 -18.25
N ALA A 276 -4.33 -15.61 -19.06
CA ALA A 276 -4.10 -15.92 -20.46
C ALA A 276 -2.94 -16.89 -20.72
N SER A 277 -2.39 -17.54 -19.71
CA SER A 277 -1.51 -18.69 -19.96
C SER A 277 -2.16 -19.84 -20.74
N GLY A 278 -3.46 -19.70 -21.08
CA GLY A 278 -4.26 -20.58 -21.92
C GLY A 278 -5.04 -19.93 -23.07
N ALA A 279 -5.07 -18.59 -23.24
CA ALA A 279 -5.90 -17.93 -24.26
C ALA A 279 -5.36 -16.57 -24.73
N MET A 280 -4.18 -16.58 -25.40
CA MET A 280 -3.48 -15.33 -25.83
C MET A 280 -4.25 -14.44 -26.84
N SER A 281 -5.25 -14.92 -27.54
CA SER A 281 -5.94 -14.14 -28.58
C SER A 281 -7.07 -13.22 -28.08
N ALA A 282 -7.67 -13.52 -26.92
CA ALA A 282 -8.71 -12.68 -26.33
C ALA A 282 -8.15 -11.48 -25.55
N THR A 283 -6.90 -11.60 -25.10
CA THR A 283 -6.23 -10.64 -24.23
C THR A 283 -5.78 -9.38 -24.99
N ALA A 284 -5.30 -9.53 -26.21
CA ALA A 284 -4.82 -8.41 -27.02
C ALA A 284 -5.95 -7.40 -27.31
N GLY A 285 -7.17 -7.88 -27.58
CA GLY A 285 -8.34 -7.04 -27.80
C GLY A 285 -8.77 -6.25 -26.56
N LEU A 286 -8.69 -6.89 -25.37
CA LEU A 286 -9.09 -6.25 -24.11
C LEU A 286 -8.04 -5.25 -23.61
N VAL A 287 -6.76 -5.54 -23.79
CA VAL A 287 -5.67 -4.59 -23.52
C VAL A 287 -5.78 -3.38 -24.43
N THR A 288 -6.08 -3.59 -25.71
CA THR A 288 -6.31 -2.51 -26.68
C THR A 288 -7.55 -1.69 -26.32
N ALA A 289 -8.65 -2.32 -25.94
CA ALA A 289 -9.86 -1.64 -25.48
C ALA A 289 -9.59 -0.81 -24.20
N ALA A 290 -8.89 -1.38 -23.21
CA ALA A 290 -8.52 -0.66 -21.99
C ALA A 290 -7.60 0.52 -22.27
N ARG A 291 -6.62 0.38 -23.17
CA ARG A 291 -5.76 1.49 -23.61
C ARG A 291 -6.54 2.57 -24.33
N ASN A 292 -7.50 2.20 -25.18
CA ASN A 292 -8.34 3.15 -25.90
C ASN A 292 -9.27 3.91 -24.95
N GLU A 293 -9.81 3.24 -23.94
CA GLU A 293 -10.62 3.87 -22.89
C GLU A 293 -9.80 4.87 -22.06
N VAL A 294 -8.56 4.55 -21.71
CA VAL A 294 -7.65 5.46 -21.00
C VAL A 294 -7.29 6.65 -21.90
N ALA A 295 -6.96 6.40 -23.16
CA ALA A 295 -6.65 7.47 -24.10
C ALA A 295 -7.85 8.40 -24.34
N LEU A 296 -9.06 7.85 -24.40
CA LEU A 296 -10.30 8.62 -24.51
C LEU A 296 -10.54 9.43 -23.22
N ALA A 297 -10.32 8.84 -22.04
CA ALA A 297 -10.44 9.52 -20.77
C ALA A 297 -9.44 10.67 -20.62
N GLU A 298 -8.19 10.45 -21.04
CA GLU A 298 -7.16 11.51 -21.07
C GLU A 298 -7.50 12.62 -22.07
N ALA A 299 -8.04 12.26 -23.26
CA ALA A 299 -8.46 13.23 -24.25
C ALA A 299 -9.65 14.08 -23.75
N GLN A 300 -10.60 13.46 -23.06
CA GLN A 300 -11.73 14.16 -22.44
C GLN A 300 -11.27 15.09 -21.32
N LEU A 301 -10.31 14.67 -20.47
CA LEU A 301 -9.71 15.50 -19.43
C LEU A 301 -8.99 16.71 -20.03
N ARG A 302 -8.19 16.51 -21.07
CA ARG A 302 -7.55 17.62 -21.80
C ARG A 302 -8.56 18.57 -22.42
N GLY A 303 -9.63 18.02 -23.01
CA GLY A 303 -10.73 18.81 -23.55
C GLY A 303 -11.41 19.67 -22.49
N THR A 304 -11.68 19.09 -21.33
CA THR A 304 -12.29 19.79 -20.19
C THR A 304 -11.35 20.87 -19.62
N GLN A 305 -10.05 20.61 -19.54
CA GLN A 305 -9.06 21.60 -19.09
C GLN A 305 -8.95 22.77 -20.07
N ILE A 306 -8.95 22.50 -21.38
CA ILE A 306 -8.94 23.52 -22.42
C ILE A 306 -10.24 24.35 -22.36
N ALA A 307 -11.40 23.73 -22.19
CA ALA A 307 -12.69 24.42 -22.07
C ALA A 307 -12.73 25.29 -20.80
N THR A 308 -12.21 24.82 -19.68
CA THR A 308 -12.12 25.58 -18.43
C THR A 308 -11.18 26.76 -18.56
N ALA A 309 -10.01 26.56 -19.20
CA ALA A 309 -9.06 27.64 -19.44
C ALA A 309 -9.64 28.73 -20.37
N ARG A 310 -10.39 28.32 -21.41
CA ARG A 310 -11.10 29.25 -22.30
C ARG A 310 -12.19 30.01 -21.58
N ALA A 311 -12.97 29.35 -20.74
CA ALA A 311 -13.99 30.00 -19.91
C ALA A 311 -13.40 31.03 -18.94
N ARG A 312 -12.30 30.71 -18.26
CA ARG A 312 -11.58 31.64 -17.39
C ARG A 312 -11.03 32.85 -18.17
N ALA A 313 -10.47 32.62 -19.34
CA ALA A 313 -9.97 33.69 -20.20
C ALA A 313 -11.11 34.58 -20.75
N ALA A 314 -12.28 34.02 -20.98
CA ALA A 314 -13.47 34.79 -21.39
C ALA A 314 -14.00 35.65 -20.25
N VAL A 315 -14.11 35.10 -19.02
CA VAL A 315 -14.49 35.84 -17.82
C VAL A 315 -13.51 36.98 -17.54
N TYR A 316 -12.23 36.74 -17.62
CA TYR A 316 -11.20 37.77 -17.42
C TYR A 316 -11.33 38.94 -18.44
N ARG A 317 -11.54 38.60 -19.73
CA ARG A 317 -11.78 39.63 -20.76
C ARG A 317 -13.06 40.42 -20.56
N ALA A 318 -14.12 39.75 -20.12
CA ALA A 318 -15.39 40.44 -19.80
C ALA A 318 -15.23 41.38 -18.59
N GLN A 319 -14.49 40.99 -17.57
CA GLN A 319 -14.20 41.85 -16.42
C GLN A 319 -13.37 43.10 -16.80
N GLN A 320 -12.40 42.94 -17.71
CA GLN A 320 -11.65 44.07 -18.21
C GLN A 320 -12.51 45.05 -19.07
N ALA A 321 -13.43 44.49 -19.86
CA ALA A 321 -14.35 45.33 -20.67
C ALA A 321 -15.36 46.11 -19.85
N VAL A 322 -15.68 45.67 -18.62
CA VAL A 322 -16.58 46.41 -17.70
C VAL A 322 -15.81 47.46 -16.91
N ALA A 323 -14.50 47.33 -16.77
CA ALA A 323 -13.63 48.27 -16.04
C ALA A 323 -13.02 49.39 -16.90
N ALA A 324 -13.23 49.33 -18.23
CA ALA A 324 -12.84 50.35 -19.21
C ALA A 324 -14.04 51.20 -19.63
#